data_d37888112507660b7ebae28511632671
#
_entry.id   d37888112507660b7ebae28511632671
#
_cell.length_a   1.000
_cell.length_b   1.000
_cell.length_c   1.000
_cell.angle_alpha   90.00
_cell.angle_beta   90.00
_cell.angle_gamma   90.00
#
_symmetry.space_group_name_H-M   'P 1'
#
loop_
_entity.id
_entity.type
_entity.pdbx_description
1 polymer ?
#
loop_
_entity_poly.entity_id
_entity_poly.type
_entity_poly.pdbx_seq_one_letter_code
_entity_poly.pdbx_strand_id
1 'polypeptide(L)'
;MFDCFEHPWGLITIAIVTFFVLLMFRSIFPGKRRWWQWLLPAFLVVAAFGLDFLVETDLEKINAVINKGVKAVEDEDPDAIEMIIADNYTDSYHSSKSVLMARCREILSEPLIEKNIKRTVSIDIQPPKAIAIFTVRILFDKQSYVYQSFKQQMLTEVQADLQKHPDNRWLINRVELLKIDFQPADWQSIKKADW
;
A
#
# COMPACT_ATOMS: atom_id res chain seq x y z
N MET A 1 -15.78 14.24 8.69
CA MET A 1 -14.74 14.53 9.67
C MET A 1 -13.59 15.05 8.83
N PHE A 2 -13.09 16.26 9.06
CA PHE A 2 -12.07 16.84 8.17
C PHE A 2 -10.76 16.12 8.42
N ASP A 3 -10.34 15.29 7.49
CA ASP A 3 -9.03 14.61 7.51
C ASP A 3 -7.94 15.65 7.16
N CYS A 4 -7.59 16.46 8.17
CA CYS A 4 -6.54 17.47 8.04
C CYS A 4 -5.14 16.88 7.75
N PHE A 5 -4.99 15.56 7.86
CA PHE A 5 -3.71 14.87 7.71
C PHE A 5 -3.49 14.26 6.31
N GLU A 6 -4.54 14.10 5.50
CA GLU A 6 -4.38 13.55 4.13
C GLU A 6 -4.00 14.61 3.08
N HIS A 7 -4.10 15.91 3.43
CA HIS A 7 -3.73 16.98 2.52
C HIS A 7 -2.86 18.03 3.21
N PRO A 8 -1.57 18.18 2.83
CA PRO A 8 -0.65 19.19 3.39
C PRO A 8 -1.15 20.64 3.19
N TRP A 9 -2.10 20.84 2.26
CA TRP A 9 -2.71 22.13 1.96
C TRP A 9 -3.43 22.78 3.15
N GLY A 10 -4.00 21.98 4.06
CA GLY A 10 -4.65 22.49 5.27
C GLY A 10 -3.66 23.20 6.21
N LEU A 11 -2.54 22.57 6.48
CA LEU A 11 -1.48 23.13 7.33
C LEU A 11 -0.77 24.31 6.67
N ILE A 12 -0.55 24.26 5.36
CA ILE A 12 0.01 25.38 4.59
C ILE A 12 -0.93 26.58 4.64
N THR A 13 -2.23 26.37 4.48
CA THR A 13 -3.25 27.46 4.58
C THR A 13 -3.24 28.09 5.96
N ILE A 14 -3.20 27.31 7.03
CA ILE A 14 -3.10 27.80 8.41
C ILE A 14 -1.80 28.61 8.61
N ALA A 15 -0.67 28.12 8.09
CA ALA A 15 0.62 28.84 8.18
C ALA A 15 0.55 30.20 7.45
N ILE A 16 -0.05 30.23 6.25
CA ILE A 16 -0.23 31.47 5.48
C ILE A 16 -1.14 32.46 6.23
N VAL A 17 -2.29 32.00 6.74
CA VAL A 17 -3.21 32.84 7.51
C VAL A 17 -2.51 33.39 8.77
N THR A 18 -1.78 32.55 9.51
CA THR A 18 -1.03 32.95 10.68
C THR A 18 0.02 34.01 10.34
N PHE A 19 0.72 33.83 9.21
CA PHE A 19 1.69 34.81 8.70
C PHE A 19 1.04 36.17 8.41
N PHE A 20 -0.13 36.19 7.73
CA PHE A 20 -0.87 37.43 7.46
C PHE A 20 -1.37 38.10 8.74
N VAL A 21 -1.90 37.32 9.68
CA VAL A 21 -2.36 37.84 10.99
C VAL A 21 -1.20 38.51 11.75
N LEU A 22 -0.02 37.89 11.74
CA LEU A 22 1.18 38.46 12.37
C LEU A 22 1.67 39.72 11.66
N LEU A 23 1.60 39.80 10.33
CA LEU A 23 1.90 41.03 9.59
C LEU A 23 0.93 42.15 9.94
N MET A 24 -0.36 41.84 10.02
CA MET A 24 -1.40 42.80 10.41
C MET A 24 -1.21 43.31 11.84
N PHE A 25 -0.92 42.39 12.78
CA PHE A 25 -0.63 42.74 14.18
C PHE A 25 0.61 43.63 14.29
N ARG A 26 1.65 43.39 13.50
CA ARG A 26 2.88 44.17 13.42
C ARG A 26 2.64 45.57 12.84
N SER A 27 1.69 45.72 11.92
CA SER A 27 1.31 47.01 11.35
C SER A 27 0.60 47.88 12.38
N ILE A 28 -0.24 47.28 13.26
CA ILE A 28 -1.01 47.99 14.27
C ILE A 28 -0.18 48.36 15.51
N PHE A 29 0.81 47.54 15.89
CA PHE A 29 1.62 47.73 17.10
C PHE A 29 3.13 47.86 16.85
N PRO A 30 3.63 48.93 16.26
CA PRO A 30 5.03 49.09 15.87
C PRO A 30 6.04 49.11 17.05
N GLY A 31 5.56 49.44 18.28
CA GLY A 31 6.41 49.54 19.50
C GLY A 31 6.82 48.18 20.10
N LYS A 32 6.23 47.04 19.69
CA LYS A 32 6.52 45.68 20.21
C LYS A 32 7.27 44.81 19.23
N ARG A 33 8.16 45.36 18.47
CA ARG A 33 8.95 44.73 17.43
C ARG A 33 10.03 43.83 18.03
N ARG A 34 9.68 42.59 18.36
CA ARG A 34 10.67 41.55 18.80
C ARG A 34 10.95 40.60 17.67
N TRP A 35 12.24 40.30 17.46
CA TRP A 35 12.78 39.35 16.48
C TRP A 35 12.16 37.93 16.63
N TRP A 36 11.80 37.53 17.83
CA TRP A 36 11.12 36.28 18.16
C TRP A 36 9.79 36.03 17.42
N GLN A 37 9.13 37.07 16.96
CA GLN A 37 7.86 36.95 16.25
C GLN A 37 7.98 36.24 14.90
N TRP A 38 9.20 36.19 14.32
CA TRP A 38 9.50 35.45 13.09
C TRP A 38 9.73 33.97 13.32
N LEU A 39 10.09 33.56 14.55
CA LEU A 39 10.29 32.16 14.90
C LEU A 39 8.98 31.37 14.90
N LEU A 40 7.86 32.00 15.22
CA LEU A 40 6.56 31.34 15.32
C LEU A 40 6.05 30.81 13.96
N PRO A 41 5.98 31.63 12.87
CA PRO A 41 5.61 31.09 11.55
C PRO A 41 6.66 30.11 11.00
N ALA A 42 7.94 30.35 11.25
CA ALA A 42 9.00 29.41 10.86
C ALA A 42 8.84 28.07 11.59
N PHE A 43 8.55 28.10 12.89
CA PHE A 43 8.28 26.89 13.67
C PHE A 43 7.04 26.15 13.18
N LEU A 44 5.95 26.86 12.84
CA LEU A 44 4.73 26.25 12.30
C LEU A 44 4.99 25.58 10.95
N VAL A 45 5.79 26.19 10.09
CA VAL A 45 6.17 25.59 8.80
C VAL A 45 7.01 24.34 9.04
N VAL A 46 8.05 24.41 9.89
CA VAL A 46 8.88 23.27 10.22
C VAL A 46 8.08 22.15 10.90
N ALA A 47 7.16 22.50 11.79
CA ALA A 47 6.27 21.53 12.44
C ALA A 47 5.30 20.87 11.44
N ALA A 48 4.74 21.65 10.50
CA ALA A 48 3.87 21.12 9.45
C ALA A 48 4.60 20.10 8.58
N PHE A 49 5.76 20.43 8.05
CA PHE A 49 6.58 19.50 7.26
C PHE A 49 7.17 18.36 8.09
N GLY A 50 7.51 18.63 9.36
CA GLY A 50 8.03 17.61 10.27
C GLY A 50 6.98 16.57 10.63
N LEU A 51 5.73 16.97 10.85
CA LEU A 51 4.61 16.06 11.11
C LEU A 51 4.25 15.24 9.87
N ASP A 52 4.22 15.86 8.70
CA ASP A 52 3.97 15.18 7.42
C ASP A 52 5.04 14.12 7.13
N PHE A 53 6.31 14.42 7.45
CA PHE A 53 7.42 13.48 7.29
C PHE A 53 7.44 12.35 8.34
N LEU A 54 6.93 12.59 9.56
CA LEU A 54 6.97 11.63 10.67
C LEU A 54 5.74 10.73 10.74
N VAL A 55 4.62 11.12 10.13
CA VAL A 55 3.35 10.39 10.17
C VAL A 55 3.13 9.70 8.83
N GLU A 56 3.48 8.42 8.75
CA GLU A 56 3.06 7.59 7.61
C GLU A 56 1.54 7.55 7.53
N THR A 57 1.01 7.98 6.40
CA THR A 57 -0.43 7.93 6.11
C THR A 57 -0.90 6.49 5.94
N ASP A 58 -2.19 6.23 6.14
CA ASP A 58 -2.76 4.90 5.89
C ASP A 58 -2.55 4.47 4.43
N LEU A 59 -2.57 5.41 3.48
CA LEU A 59 -2.28 5.16 2.08
C LEU A 59 -0.84 4.63 1.86
N GLU A 60 0.14 5.24 2.50
CA GLU A 60 1.55 4.81 2.41
C GLU A 60 1.75 3.43 3.03
N LYS A 61 1.15 3.19 4.20
CA LYS A 61 1.19 1.88 4.86
C LYS A 61 0.58 0.78 4.01
N ILE A 62 -0.58 1.02 3.39
CA ILE A 62 -1.24 0.07 2.48
C ILE A 62 -0.36 -0.19 1.26
N ASN A 63 0.19 0.86 0.63
CA ASN A 63 1.11 0.71 -0.49
C ASN A 63 2.37 -0.08 -0.09
N ALA A 64 2.90 0.13 1.11
CA ALA A 64 4.04 -0.61 1.63
C ALA A 64 3.72 -2.11 1.80
N VAL A 65 2.52 -2.45 2.32
CA VAL A 65 2.05 -3.84 2.45
C VAL A 65 1.93 -4.50 1.08
N ILE A 66 1.30 -3.83 0.10
CA ILE A 66 1.16 -4.34 -1.27
C ILE A 66 2.55 -4.55 -1.91
N ASN A 67 3.47 -3.58 -1.76
CA ASN A 67 4.83 -3.69 -2.28
C ASN A 67 5.60 -4.84 -1.65
N LYS A 68 5.45 -5.03 -0.32
CA LYS A 68 6.05 -6.18 0.39
C LYS A 68 5.50 -7.49 -0.14
N GLY A 69 4.19 -7.60 -0.37
CA GLY A 69 3.57 -8.78 -0.94
C GLY A 69 4.08 -9.10 -2.34
N VAL A 70 4.08 -8.11 -3.24
CA VAL A 70 4.60 -8.28 -4.60
C VAL A 70 6.07 -8.69 -4.60
N LYS A 71 6.88 -8.12 -3.69
CA LYS A 71 8.30 -8.43 -3.56
C LYS A 71 8.53 -9.80 -2.92
N ALA A 72 7.77 -10.18 -1.89
CA ALA A 72 7.86 -11.49 -1.26
C ALA A 72 7.53 -12.63 -2.23
N VAL A 73 6.56 -12.41 -3.12
CA VAL A 73 6.25 -13.36 -4.21
C VAL A 73 7.37 -13.40 -5.26
N GLU A 74 8.01 -12.27 -5.58
CA GLU A 74 9.17 -12.21 -6.49
C GLU A 74 10.39 -12.93 -5.89
N ASP A 75 10.63 -12.75 -4.58
CA ASP A 75 11.76 -13.36 -3.87
C ASP A 75 11.48 -14.81 -3.46
N GLU A 76 10.27 -15.32 -3.78
CA GLU A 76 9.81 -16.68 -3.42
C GLU A 76 9.96 -16.95 -1.92
N ASP A 77 9.59 -15.93 -1.09
CA ASP A 77 9.69 -15.95 0.37
C ASP A 77 8.30 -16.09 1.02
N PRO A 78 7.85 -17.32 1.35
CA PRO A 78 6.56 -17.53 2.01
C PRO A 78 6.48 -16.91 3.40
N ASP A 79 7.59 -16.80 4.13
CA ASP A 79 7.58 -16.27 5.48
C ASP A 79 7.36 -14.73 5.45
N ALA A 80 7.92 -14.05 4.46
CA ALA A 80 7.62 -12.64 4.21
C ALA A 80 6.15 -12.42 3.80
N ILE A 81 5.54 -13.34 3.04
CA ILE A 81 4.11 -13.33 2.73
C ILE A 81 3.30 -13.50 4.02
N GLU A 82 3.66 -14.47 4.87
CA GLU A 82 2.94 -14.77 6.12
C GLU A 82 2.83 -13.56 7.05
N MET A 83 3.86 -12.71 7.10
CA MET A 83 3.90 -11.51 7.95
C MET A 83 2.89 -10.42 7.55
N ILE A 84 2.44 -10.39 6.30
CA ILE A 84 1.48 -9.38 5.81
C ILE A 84 0.05 -9.91 5.71
N ILE A 85 -0.17 -11.21 5.94
CA ILE A 85 -1.48 -11.85 5.88
C ILE A 85 -2.10 -11.87 7.28
N ALA A 86 -3.36 -11.43 7.37
CA ALA A 86 -4.13 -11.43 8.62
C ALA A 86 -4.49 -12.87 9.06
N ASP A 87 -4.65 -13.07 10.37
CA ASP A 87 -5.00 -14.40 10.90
C ASP A 87 -6.41 -14.85 10.48
N ASN A 88 -7.31 -13.89 10.23
CA ASN A 88 -8.66 -14.13 9.74
C ASN A 88 -8.77 -14.16 8.21
N TYR A 89 -7.66 -14.41 7.51
CA TYR A 89 -7.64 -14.48 6.05
C TYR A 89 -8.58 -15.54 5.50
N THR A 90 -9.32 -15.17 4.45
CA THR A 90 -10.11 -16.08 3.63
C THR A 90 -10.36 -15.46 2.25
N ASP A 91 -10.31 -16.27 1.20
CA ASP A 91 -10.64 -15.85 -0.17
C ASP A 91 -11.58 -16.86 -0.83
N SER A 92 -11.85 -16.71 -2.11
CA SER A 92 -12.76 -17.60 -2.86
C SER A 92 -12.23 -19.04 -3.04
N TYR A 93 -10.95 -19.27 -2.74
CA TYR A 93 -10.29 -20.56 -2.92
C TYR A 93 -9.66 -21.10 -1.63
N HIS A 94 -9.04 -20.23 -0.81
CA HIS A 94 -8.38 -20.61 0.42
C HIS A 94 -9.26 -20.28 1.63
N SER A 95 -9.64 -21.31 2.39
CA SER A 95 -10.54 -21.17 3.53
C SER A 95 -9.89 -20.56 4.78
N SER A 96 -8.56 -20.43 4.80
CA SER A 96 -7.80 -19.87 5.93
C SER A 96 -6.38 -19.48 5.53
N LYS A 97 -5.72 -18.67 6.39
CA LYS A 97 -4.31 -18.33 6.27
C LYS A 97 -3.41 -19.57 6.16
N SER A 98 -3.66 -20.59 6.97
CA SER A 98 -2.83 -21.81 6.96
C SER A 98 -2.90 -22.56 5.64
N VAL A 99 -4.09 -22.61 5.01
CA VAL A 99 -4.28 -23.22 3.69
C VAL A 99 -3.56 -22.42 2.61
N LEU A 100 -3.69 -21.08 2.64
CA LEU A 100 -2.96 -20.20 1.74
C LEU A 100 -1.44 -20.42 1.88
N MET A 101 -0.92 -20.39 3.11
CA MET A 101 0.52 -20.51 3.35
C MET A 101 1.08 -21.87 2.96
N ALA A 102 0.32 -22.96 3.16
CA ALA A 102 0.70 -24.27 2.67
C ALA A 102 0.85 -24.28 1.14
N ARG A 103 -0.09 -23.64 0.44
CA ARG A 103 -0.04 -23.52 -1.01
C ARG A 103 1.09 -22.60 -1.50
N CYS A 104 1.34 -21.49 -0.82
CA CYS A 104 2.50 -20.62 -1.14
C CYS A 104 3.83 -21.37 -1.00
N ARG A 105 4.02 -22.13 0.09
CA ARG A 105 5.24 -22.92 0.28
C ARG A 105 5.41 -24.01 -0.75
N GLU A 106 4.32 -24.61 -1.22
CA GLU A 106 4.34 -25.60 -2.29
C GLU A 106 4.76 -24.97 -3.63
N ILE A 107 4.07 -23.90 -4.04
CA ILE A 107 4.29 -23.27 -5.34
C ILE A 107 5.65 -22.56 -5.43
N LEU A 108 6.06 -21.90 -4.35
CA LEU A 108 7.32 -21.13 -4.28
C LEU A 108 8.52 -21.99 -3.81
N SER A 109 8.41 -23.32 -3.81
CA SER A 109 9.51 -24.22 -3.46
C SER A 109 10.52 -24.40 -4.60
N GLU A 110 10.13 -24.11 -5.83
CA GLU A 110 10.95 -24.18 -7.03
C GLU A 110 11.00 -22.82 -7.73
N PRO A 111 12.07 -22.48 -8.46
CA PRO A 111 12.17 -21.21 -9.17
C PRO A 111 10.98 -21.03 -10.13
N LEU A 112 10.18 -20.01 -9.88
CA LEU A 112 8.98 -19.71 -10.65
C LEU A 112 9.01 -18.31 -11.26
N ILE A 113 9.48 -17.32 -10.50
CA ILE A 113 9.33 -15.90 -10.82
C ILE A 113 10.71 -15.24 -10.96
N GLU A 114 11.00 -14.68 -12.13
CA GLU A 114 12.18 -13.84 -12.35
C GLU A 114 11.94 -12.42 -11.84
N LYS A 115 10.73 -11.86 -12.11
CA LYS A 115 10.41 -10.47 -11.74
C LYS A 115 8.93 -10.18 -11.71
N ASN A 116 8.52 -9.37 -10.74
CA ASN A 116 7.20 -8.78 -10.65
C ASN A 116 7.23 -7.28 -10.89
N ILE A 117 6.40 -6.78 -11.79
CA ILE A 117 6.30 -5.35 -12.10
C ILE A 117 4.89 -4.89 -11.78
N LYS A 118 4.73 -4.26 -10.62
CA LYS A 118 3.49 -3.62 -10.23
C LYS A 118 3.22 -2.42 -11.16
N ARG A 119 1.98 -2.31 -11.63
CA ARG A 119 1.50 -1.24 -12.48
C ARG A 119 0.45 -0.41 -11.74
N THR A 120 -0.67 -0.16 -12.35
CA THR A 120 -1.77 0.66 -11.82
C THR A 120 -2.21 0.17 -10.44
N VAL A 121 -2.41 1.10 -9.51
CA VAL A 121 -2.98 0.84 -8.19
C VAL A 121 -4.12 1.82 -7.97
N SER A 122 -5.27 1.30 -7.60
CA SER A 122 -6.41 2.07 -7.09
C SER A 122 -6.67 1.61 -5.67
N ILE A 123 -6.71 2.53 -4.71
CA ILE A 123 -6.94 2.22 -3.31
C ILE A 123 -8.12 3.04 -2.82
N ASP A 124 -9.13 2.37 -2.31
CA ASP A 124 -10.26 2.96 -1.57
C ASP A 124 -10.08 2.65 -0.08
N ILE A 125 -9.97 3.69 0.73
CA ILE A 125 -9.70 3.58 2.18
C ILE A 125 -10.92 4.01 2.96
N GLN A 126 -11.49 3.09 3.71
CA GLN A 126 -12.60 3.31 4.63
C GLN A 126 -12.28 2.67 5.98
N PRO A 127 -11.45 3.30 6.81
CA PRO A 127 -10.96 2.69 8.04
C PRO A 127 -12.10 2.11 8.90
N PRO A 128 -11.92 0.89 9.44
CA PRO A 128 -10.71 0.07 9.51
C PRO A 128 -10.46 -0.84 8.31
N LYS A 129 -11.09 -0.61 7.16
CA LYS A 129 -10.97 -1.43 5.94
C LYS A 129 -10.42 -0.62 4.78
N ALA A 130 -9.76 -1.30 3.86
CA ALA A 130 -9.36 -0.74 2.57
C ALA A 130 -9.44 -1.82 1.48
N ILE A 131 -9.70 -1.37 0.25
CA ILE A 131 -9.72 -2.23 -0.93
C ILE A 131 -8.67 -1.65 -1.89
N ALA A 132 -7.74 -2.49 -2.33
CA ALA A 132 -6.73 -2.14 -3.31
C ALA A 132 -6.87 -3.02 -4.55
N ILE A 133 -7.02 -2.40 -5.73
CA ILE A 133 -7.01 -3.09 -7.00
C ILE A 133 -5.75 -2.69 -7.75
N PHE A 134 -4.95 -3.65 -8.11
CA PHE A 134 -3.68 -3.39 -8.79
C PHE A 134 -3.36 -4.47 -9.82
N THR A 135 -2.53 -4.07 -10.79
CA THR A 135 -2.07 -4.95 -11.86
C THR A 135 -0.61 -5.29 -11.64
N VAL A 136 -0.27 -6.56 -11.76
CA VAL A 136 1.10 -7.06 -11.72
C VAL A 136 1.41 -7.76 -13.02
N ARG A 137 2.52 -7.38 -13.66
CA ARG A 137 3.11 -8.16 -14.74
C ARG A 137 4.16 -9.07 -14.14
N ILE A 138 3.93 -10.37 -14.24
CA ILE A 138 4.81 -11.44 -13.77
C ILE A 138 5.68 -11.87 -14.94
N LEU A 139 6.97 -11.86 -14.76
CA LEU A 139 7.96 -12.48 -15.66
C LEU A 139 8.40 -13.78 -15.01
N PHE A 140 8.20 -14.89 -15.70
CA PHE A 140 8.54 -16.20 -15.19
C PHE A 140 10.03 -16.52 -15.37
N ASP A 141 10.60 -17.22 -14.41
CA ASP A 141 11.96 -17.71 -14.51
C ASP A 141 12.11 -18.68 -15.68
N LYS A 142 13.22 -18.59 -16.43
CA LYS A 142 13.50 -19.41 -17.62
C LYS A 142 13.57 -20.91 -17.31
N GLN A 143 13.87 -21.28 -16.06
CA GLN A 143 13.94 -22.67 -15.60
C GLN A 143 12.56 -23.17 -15.16
N SER A 144 11.58 -22.28 -14.95
CA SER A 144 10.25 -22.68 -14.51
C SER A 144 9.51 -23.47 -15.58
N TYR A 145 8.69 -24.41 -15.14
CA TYR A 145 7.79 -25.16 -16.02
C TYR A 145 6.83 -24.24 -16.78
N VAL A 146 6.37 -23.17 -16.12
CA VAL A 146 5.43 -22.19 -16.71
C VAL A 146 6.07 -21.48 -17.89
N TYR A 147 7.32 -21.04 -17.77
CA TYR A 147 8.05 -20.40 -18.87
C TYR A 147 8.24 -21.34 -20.07
N GLN A 148 8.62 -22.58 -19.79
CA GLN A 148 8.95 -23.56 -20.83
C GLN A 148 7.73 -24.14 -21.53
N SER A 149 6.61 -24.29 -20.83
CA SER A 149 5.44 -25.02 -21.34
C SER A 149 4.25 -24.14 -21.70
N PHE A 150 4.16 -22.92 -21.15
CA PHE A 150 2.97 -22.08 -21.34
C PHE A 150 3.30 -20.68 -21.84
N LYS A 151 3.88 -19.80 -20.99
CA LYS A 151 4.15 -18.41 -21.35
C LYS A 151 5.31 -17.81 -20.54
N GLN A 152 5.98 -16.85 -21.15
CA GLN A 152 7.12 -16.16 -20.54
C GLN A 152 6.71 -15.07 -19.56
N GLN A 153 5.51 -14.52 -19.73
CA GLN A 153 4.98 -13.45 -18.88
C GLN A 153 3.45 -13.55 -18.78
N MET A 154 2.92 -13.01 -17.70
CA MET A 154 1.49 -12.96 -17.43
C MET A 154 1.14 -11.61 -16.82
N LEU A 155 0.02 -11.03 -17.23
CA LEU A 155 -0.53 -9.83 -16.63
C LEU A 155 -1.72 -10.23 -15.75
N THR A 156 -1.64 -9.93 -14.47
CA THR A 156 -2.72 -10.24 -13.51
C THR A 156 -3.30 -8.96 -12.93
N GLU A 157 -4.62 -8.88 -12.80
CA GLU A 157 -5.31 -7.86 -12.02
C GLU A 157 -5.84 -8.51 -10.76
N VAL A 158 -5.44 -7.95 -9.62
CA VAL A 158 -5.68 -8.52 -8.29
C VAL A 158 -6.39 -7.49 -7.42
N GLN A 159 -7.37 -7.93 -6.66
CA GLN A 159 -7.97 -7.18 -5.56
C GLN A 159 -7.42 -7.72 -4.25
N ALA A 160 -6.91 -6.83 -3.41
CA ALA A 160 -6.56 -7.12 -2.03
C ALA A 160 -7.48 -6.32 -1.10
N ASP A 161 -8.17 -7.01 -0.21
CA ASP A 161 -8.89 -6.39 0.89
C ASP A 161 -7.96 -6.37 2.10
N LEU A 162 -7.86 -5.20 2.73
CA LEU A 162 -6.98 -4.98 3.87
C LEU A 162 -7.78 -4.55 5.09
N GLN A 163 -7.28 -4.91 6.24
CA GLN A 163 -7.85 -4.53 7.53
C GLN A 163 -6.79 -3.90 8.42
N LYS A 164 -7.15 -2.78 9.06
CA LYS A 164 -6.32 -2.11 10.04
C LYS A 164 -6.37 -2.85 11.36
N HIS A 165 -5.22 -3.28 11.84
CA HIS A 165 -5.07 -3.96 13.13
C HIS A 165 -4.97 -2.93 14.27
N PRO A 166 -5.29 -3.28 15.54
CA PRO A 166 -5.21 -2.36 16.69
C PRO A 166 -3.84 -1.71 16.92
N ASP A 167 -2.76 -2.36 16.49
CA ASP A 167 -1.39 -1.84 16.53
C ASP A 167 -1.04 -0.87 15.37
N ASN A 168 -2.06 -0.40 14.65
CA ASN A 168 -1.93 0.53 13.53
C ASN A 168 -1.23 -0.03 12.29
N ARG A 169 -1.10 -1.37 12.18
CA ARG A 169 -0.63 -2.05 10.96
C ARG A 169 -1.81 -2.41 10.06
N TRP A 170 -1.58 -2.38 8.76
CA TRP A 170 -2.50 -2.91 7.77
C TRP A 170 -2.08 -4.33 7.39
N LEU A 171 -3.04 -5.26 7.36
CA LEU A 171 -2.83 -6.65 6.97
C LEU A 171 -3.84 -7.03 5.91
N ILE A 172 -3.44 -7.91 5.00
CA ILE A 172 -4.29 -8.44 3.93
C ILE A 172 -5.16 -9.56 4.52
N ASN A 173 -6.48 -9.40 4.43
CA ASN A 173 -7.42 -10.42 4.90
C ASN A 173 -8.13 -11.17 3.77
N ARG A 174 -7.96 -10.70 2.51
CA ARG A 174 -8.49 -11.37 1.31
C ARG A 174 -7.69 -10.97 0.09
N VAL A 175 -7.47 -11.91 -0.83
CA VAL A 175 -6.91 -11.65 -2.16
C VAL A 175 -7.75 -12.36 -3.21
N GLU A 176 -8.25 -11.62 -4.18
CA GLU A 176 -9.00 -12.18 -5.31
C GLU A 176 -8.30 -11.87 -6.62
N LEU A 177 -8.24 -12.85 -7.49
CA LEU A 177 -7.80 -12.69 -8.86
C LEU A 177 -8.99 -12.22 -9.70
N LEU A 178 -8.85 -11.08 -10.36
CA LEU A 178 -9.91 -10.50 -11.18
C LEU A 178 -9.74 -10.79 -12.67
N LYS A 179 -8.50 -10.69 -13.16
CA LYS A 179 -8.19 -10.91 -14.58
C LYS A 179 -6.82 -11.52 -14.77
N ILE A 180 -6.68 -12.31 -15.83
CA ILE A 180 -5.41 -12.77 -16.41
C ILE A 180 -5.40 -12.35 -17.88
N ASP A 181 -4.35 -11.64 -18.31
CA ASP A 181 -4.14 -11.18 -19.70
C ASP A 181 -5.41 -10.52 -20.28
N PHE A 182 -6.03 -9.62 -19.45
CA PHE A 182 -7.26 -8.88 -19.75
C PHE A 182 -8.56 -9.70 -19.80
N GLN A 183 -8.50 -11.01 -19.59
CA GLN A 183 -9.68 -11.88 -19.51
C GLN A 183 -10.11 -12.05 -18.05
N PRO A 184 -11.42 -12.00 -17.74
CA PRO A 184 -11.91 -12.32 -16.42
C PRO A 184 -11.40 -13.68 -15.95
N ALA A 185 -10.88 -13.76 -14.75
CA ALA A 185 -10.36 -14.98 -14.16
C ALA A 185 -10.59 -15.00 -12.66
N ASP A 186 -10.60 -16.18 -12.10
CA ASP A 186 -10.65 -16.44 -10.67
C ASP A 186 -9.61 -17.50 -10.28
N TRP A 187 -9.40 -17.72 -9.00
CA TRP A 187 -8.48 -18.74 -8.52
C TRP A 187 -8.82 -20.17 -9.00
N GLN A 188 -10.11 -20.44 -9.30
CA GLN A 188 -10.53 -21.75 -9.82
C GLN A 188 -10.14 -21.92 -11.28
N SER A 189 -10.05 -20.84 -12.04
CA SER A 189 -9.61 -20.84 -13.44
C SER A 189 -8.17 -21.29 -13.56
N ILE A 190 -7.32 -20.91 -12.61
CA ILE A 190 -5.91 -21.32 -12.57
C ILE A 190 -5.81 -22.82 -12.29
N LYS A 191 -6.63 -23.36 -11.38
CA LYS A 191 -6.63 -24.80 -11.08
C LYS A 191 -7.02 -25.68 -12.28
N LYS A 192 -7.93 -25.19 -13.12
CA LYS A 192 -8.37 -25.96 -14.30
C LYS A 192 -7.35 -25.97 -15.43
N ALA A 193 -6.35 -25.10 -15.36
CA ALA A 193 -5.32 -25.00 -16.39
C ALA A 193 -4.19 -26.04 -16.22
N ASP A 194 -4.33 -27.02 -15.30
CA ASP A 194 -3.37 -28.11 -15.04
C ASP A 194 -1.87 -27.63 -15.15
N TRP A 195 -1.53 -26.70 -14.25
CA TRP A 195 -0.15 -26.22 -14.09
C TRP A 195 0.70 -27.26 -13.40
#